data_c19513e62cde3e376a6ecdf6de7532f4
#
_entry.id   c19513e62cde3e376a6ecdf6de7532f4
#
_cell.length_a   1.000
_cell.length_b   1.000
_cell.length_c   1.000
_cell.angle_alpha   90.00
_cell.angle_beta   90.00
_cell.angle_gamma   90.00
#
_symmetry.space_group_name_H-M   'P 1'
#
loop_
_entity.id
_entity.type
_entity.pdbx_description
1 polymer ?
#
loop_
_entity_poly.entity_id
_entity_poly.type
_entity_poly.pdbx_seq_one_letter_code
_entity_poly.pdbx_strand_id
1 'polypeptide(L)'
;MNYQQLLDKIFADFDNAHYDILCDVMMTSKQHAEKILAKYDTSNLTKEQFDQLKQLIVDREVKEFLEFVERHKDALDSDMTDSEKFRVLFERCDSPYLTEKERTLLKKRIRRHIYDNEVCKILSKLVDDLGLGKKKQ
;
A
#
# COMPACT_ATOMS: atom_id res chain seq x y z
N MET A 1 -24.70 -0.68 -11.63
CA MET A 1 -24.34 -0.82 -10.21
C MET A 1 -24.40 0.52 -9.52
N ASN A 2 -24.97 0.55 -8.31
CA ASN A 2 -24.87 1.76 -7.48
C ASN A 2 -23.49 1.82 -6.81
N TYR A 3 -23.23 2.91 -6.11
CA TYR A 3 -21.95 3.14 -5.45
C TYR A 3 -21.55 2.00 -4.50
N GLN A 4 -22.47 1.55 -3.65
CA GLN A 4 -22.19 0.52 -2.66
C GLN A 4 -21.88 -0.83 -3.32
N GLN A 5 -22.63 -1.19 -4.35
CA GLN A 5 -22.40 -2.42 -5.10
C GLN A 5 -21.04 -2.43 -5.79
N LEU A 6 -20.67 -1.29 -6.37
CA LEU A 6 -19.38 -1.13 -7.01
C LEU A 6 -18.23 -1.21 -6.00
N LEU A 7 -18.38 -0.54 -4.86
CA LEU A 7 -17.41 -0.59 -3.77
C LEU A 7 -17.19 -2.04 -3.28
N ASP A 8 -18.27 -2.76 -3.04
CA ASP A 8 -18.21 -4.15 -2.58
C ASP A 8 -17.50 -5.05 -3.58
N LYS A 9 -17.79 -4.86 -4.86
CA LYS A 9 -17.17 -5.65 -5.92
C LYS A 9 -15.66 -5.36 -6.02
N ILE A 10 -15.27 -4.11 -5.97
CA ILE A 10 -13.87 -3.72 -6.07
C ILE A 10 -13.08 -4.34 -4.91
N PHE A 11 -13.59 -4.26 -3.69
CA PHE A 11 -12.89 -4.82 -2.55
C PHE A 11 -12.88 -6.34 -2.52
N ALA A 12 -13.92 -6.99 -3.04
CA ALA A 12 -13.90 -8.43 -3.24
C ALA A 12 -12.79 -8.84 -4.23
N ASP A 13 -12.64 -8.10 -5.32
CA ASP A 13 -11.58 -8.33 -6.30
C ASP A 13 -10.19 -8.05 -5.71
N PHE A 14 -10.09 -7.06 -4.83
CA PHE A 14 -8.87 -6.77 -4.08
C PHE A 14 -8.46 -7.94 -3.19
N ASP A 15 -9.42 -8.53 -2.48
CA ASP A 15 -9.16 -9.67 -1.59
C ASP A 15 -8.63 -10.88 -2.35
N ASN A 16 -8.93 -10.98 -3.64
CA ASN A 16 -8.38 -12.00 -4.51
C ASN A 16 -7.01 -11.63 -5.09
N ALA A 17 -6.46 -10.49 -4.68
CA ALA A 17 -5.17 -9.97 -5.14
C ALA A 17 -5.08 -9.79 -6.66
N HIS A 18 -6.23 -9.65 -7.33
CA HIS A 18 -6.32 -9.56 -8.78
C HIS A 18 -5.55 -8.36 -9.33
N TYR A 19 -5.64 -7.22 -8.66
CA TYR A 19 -5.05 -5.96 -9.16
C TYR A 19 -3.56 -5.81 -8.85
N ASP A 20 -3.04 -6.54 -7.90
CA ASP A 20 -1.62 -6.47 -7.58
C ASP A 20 -0.73 -7.00 -8.70
N ILE A 21 -1.29 -7.90 -9.51
CA ILE A 21 -0.59 -8.45 -10.68
C ILE A 21 -0.40 -7.38 -11.76
N LEU A 22 -1.30 -6.40 -11.78
CA LEU A 22 -1.30 -5.33 -12.79
C LEU A 22 -0.48 -4.11 -12.36
N CYS A 23 0.07 -4.10 -11.14
CA CYS A 23 0.85 -2.99 -10.63
C CYS A 23 2.14 -2.80 -11.40
N ASP A 24 2.40 -1.54 -11.75
CA ASP A 24 3.70 -1.12 -12.26
C ASP A 24 4.51 -0.54 -11.09
N VAL A 25 5.78 -0.88 -10.99
CA VAL A 25 6.66 -0.40 -9.91
C VAL A 25 6.84 1.12 -9.92
N MET A 26 6.67 1.75 -11.08
CA MET A 26 6.80 3.21 -11.21
C MET A 26 5.49 3.96 -10.98
N MET A 27 4.46 3.27 -10.55
CA MET A 27 3.13 3.82 -10.39
C MET A 27 2.88 4.22 -8.93
N THR A 28 2.36 5.42 -8.70
CA THR A 28 1.93 5.82 -7.35
C THR A 28 0.65 5.06 -6.97
N SER A 29 0.33 5.05 -5.68
CA SER A 29 -0.91 4.43 -5.19
C SER A 29 -2.14 5.08 -5.81
N LYS A 30 -2.12 6.40 -6.00
CA LYS A 30 -3.19 7.12 -6.67
C LYS A 30 -3.36 6.68 -8.13
N GLN A 31 -2.25 6.58 -8.87
CA GLN A 31 -2.29 6.12 -10.26
C GLN A 31 -2.78 4.68 -10.36
N HIS A 32 -2.38 3.84 -9.43
CA HIS A 32 -2.85 2.46 -9.37
C HIS A 32 -4.37 2.40 -9.12
N ALA A 33 -4.88 3.20 -8.20
CA ALA A 33 -6.32 3.28 -7.93
C ALA A 33 -7.09 3.73 -9.16
N GLU A 34 -6.59 4.72 -9.89
CA GLU A 34 -7.20 5.18 -11.14
C GLU A 34 -7.23 4.07 -12.20
N LYS A 35 -6.16 3.30 -12.29
CA LYS A 35 -6.08 2.18 -13.23
C LYS A 35 -7.06 1.07 -12.87
N ILE A 36 -7.25 0.79 -11.59
CA ILE A 36 -8.25 -0.16 -11.11
C ILE A 36 -9.65 0.33 -11.50
N LEU A 37 -9.97 1.58 -11.21
CA LEU A 37 -11.29 2.14 -11.50
C LEU A 37 -11.61 2.16 -12.99
N ALA A 38 -10.60 2.28 -13.84
CA ALA A 38 -10.80 2.24 -15.30
C ALA A 38 -11.33 0.89 -15.78
N LYS A 39 -11.29 -0.14 -14.97
CA LYS A 39 -11.80 -1.47 -15.31
C LYS A 39 -13.29 -1.65 -14.99
N TYR A 40 -13.89 -0.66 -14.36
CA TYR A 40 -15.30 -0.71 -13.95
C TYR A 40 -16.08 0.40 -14.63
N ASP A 41 -17.38 0.20 -14.75
CA ASP A 41 -18.28 1.26 -15.22
C ASP A 41 -18.55 2.23 -14.06
N THR A 42 -17.93 3.41 -14.13
CA THR A 42 -18.08 4.46 -13.13
C THR A 42 -18.98 5.60 -13.62
N SER A 43 -19.66 5.42 -14.75
CA SER A 43 -20.47 6.48 -15.37
C SER A 43 -21.62 6.98 -14.49
N ASN A 44 -22.10 6.15 -13.57
CA ASN A 44 -23.20 6.50 -12.65
C ASN A 44 -22.72 7.19 -11.38
N LEU A 45 -21.41 7.35 -11.20
CA LEU A 45 -20.88 8.00 -10.02
C LEU A 45 -20.77 9.50 -10.20
N THR A 46 -21.03 10.25 -9.14
CA THR A 46 -20.70 11.66 -9.10
C THR A 46 -19.17 11.79 -8.99
N LYS A 47 -18.64 12.97 -9.28
CA LYS A 47 -17.22 13.24 -9.11
C LYS A 47 -16.78 12.98 -7.67
N GLU A 48 -17.60 13.40 -6.71
CA GLU A 48 -17.31 13.19 -5.28
C GLU A 48 -17.23 11.72 -4.94
N GLN A 49 -18.18 10.92 -5.44
CA GLN A 49 -18.19 9.48 -5.22
C GLN A 49 -16.98 8.81 -5.86
N PHE A 50 -16.60 9.22 -7.06
CA PHE A 50 -15.41 8.71 -7.74
C PHE A 50 -14.16 8.99 -6.92
N ASP A 51 -14.01 10.23 -6.44
CA ASP A 51 -12.85 10.62 -5.64
C ASP A 51 -12.80 9.89 -4.30
N GLN A 52 -13.96 9.69 -3.66
CA GLN A 52 -14.06 8.91 -2.42
C GLN A 52 -13.65 7.46 -2.64
N LEU A 53 -14.11 6.86 -3.71
CA LEU A 53 -13.81 5.48 -4.03
C LEU A 53 -12.32 5.30 -4.33
N LYS A 54 -11.75 6.23 -5.08
CA LYS A 54 -10.31 6.24 -5.35
C LYS A 54 -9.50 6.32 -4.05
N GLN A 55 -9.89 7.20 -3.14
CA GLN A 55 -9.21 7.35 -1.86
C GLN A 55 -9.31 6.09 -1.00
N LEU A 56 -10.47 5.43 -1.00
CA LEU A 56 -10.65 4.18 -0.27
C LEU A 56 -9.74 3.06 -0.79
N ILE A 57 -9.54 3.01 -2.09
CA ILE A 57 -8.62 2.04 -2.70
C ILE A 57 -7.18 2.33 -2.25
N VAL A 58 -6.77 3.59 -2.30
CA VAL A 58 -5.45 4.00 -1.84
C VAL A 58 -5.26 3.64 -0.37
N ASP A 59 -6.22 3.99 0.46
CA ASP A 59 -6.16 3.75 1.90
C ASP A 59 -6.04 2.26 2.22
N ARG A 60 -6.78 1.43 1.50
CA ARG A 60 -6.74 -0.02 1.68
C ARG A 60 -5.36 -0.59 1.39
N GLU A 61 -4.77 -0.17 0.29
CA GLU A 61 -3.46 -0.64 -0.12
C GLU A 61 -2.36 -0.17 0.84
N VAL A 62 -2.40 1.10 1.23
CA VAL A 62 -1.44 1.66 2.17
C VAL A 62 -1.60 1.01 3.55
N LYS A 63 -2.81 0.76 3.98
CA LYS A 63 -3.09 0.10 5.27
C LYS A 63 -2.42 -1.27 5.35
N GLU A 64 -2.55 -2.09 4.34
CA GLU A 64 -1.92 -3.41 4.32
C GLU A 64 -0.40 -3.31 4.41
N PHE A 65 0.17 -2.36 3.72
CA PHE A 65 1.60 -2.09 3.80
C PHE A 65 2.01 -1.65 5.22
N LEU A 66 1.25 -0.74 5.82
CA LEU A 66 1.56 -0.24 7.17
C LEU A 66 1.42 -1.32 8.24
N GLU A 67 0.49 -2.24 8.09
CA GLU A 67 0.37 -3.40 8.99
C GLU A 67 1.62 -4.28 8.90
N PHE A 68 2.14 -4.47 7.72
CA PHE A 68 3.40 -5.19 7.52
C PHE A 68 4.57 -4.46 8.18
N VAL A 69 4.64 -3.14 8.02
CA VAL A 69 5.68 -2.32 8.67
C VAL A 69 5.63 -2.47 10.18
N GLU A 70 4.44 -2.43 10.76
CA GLU A 70 4.28 -2.54 12.20
C GLU A 70 4.79 -3.89 12.73
N ARG A 71 4.55 -4.97 12.00
CA ARG A 71 5.06 -6.29 12.38
C ARG A 71 6.58 -6.38 12.35
N HIS A 72 7.22 -5.56 11.55
CA HIS A 72 8.67 -5.58 11.37
C HIS A 72 9.35 -4.30 11.89
N LYS A 73 8.69 -3.59 12.79
CA LYS A 73 9.20 -2.34 13.35
C LYS A 73 10.54 -2.51 14.07
N ASP A 74 10.83 -3.71 14.55
CA ASP A 74 12.10 -4.04 15.22
C ASP A 74 13.31 -3.84 14.30
N ALA A 75 13.11 -3.91 13.00
CA ALA A 75 14.17 -3.75 12.01
C ALA A 75 14.33 -2.32 11.50
N LEU A 76 13.44 -1.42 11.91
CA LEU A 76 13.43 -0.04 11.42
C LEU A 76 13.93 0.94 12.45
N ASP A 77 14.54 2.04 11.98
CA ASP A 77 15.05 3.12 12.79
C ASP A 77 14.75 4.43 12.08
N SER A 78 14.35 5.46 12.82
CA SER A 78 14.07 6.78 12.26
C SER A 78 15.29 7.45 11.63
N ASP A 79 16.50 7.02 11.99
CA ASP A 79 17.74 7.52 11.40
C ASP A 79 18.02 6.93 10.00
N MET A 80 17.30 5.89 9.61
CA MET A 80 17.45 5.29 8.30
C MET A 80 16.90 6.21 7.21
N THR A 81 17.54 6.18 6.04
CA THR A 81 16.98 6.81 4.85
C THR A 81 15.75 6.03 4.39
N ASP A 82 14.91 6.63 3.55
CA ASP A 82 13.76 5.93 2.99
C ASP A 82 14.20 4.69 2.21
N SER A 83 15.29 4.78 1.44
CA SER A 83 15.83 3.65 0.70
C SER A 83 16.23 2.50 1.61
N GLU A 84 16.86 2.81 2.74
CA GLU A 84 17.25 1.80 3.71
C GLU A 84 16.04 1.12 4.35
N LYS A 85 15.01 1.90 4.71
CA LYS A 85 13.77 1.37 5.26
C LYS A 85 13.11 0.39 4.28
N PHE A 86 13.00 0.81 3.02
CA PHE A 86 12.37 -0.05 2.01
C PHE A 86 13.18 -1.31 1.72
N ARG A 87 14.51 -1.22 1.74
CA ARG A 87 15.36 -2.38 1.55
C ARG A 87 15.15 -3.40 2.68
N VAL A 88 15.14 -2.94 3.92
CA VAL A 88 14.92 -3.82 5.08
C VAL A 88 13.54 -4.48 4.99
N LEU A 89 12.50 -3.72 4.66
CA LEU A 89 11.15 -4.26 4.52
C LEU A 89 11.08 -5.28 3.39
N PHE A 90 11.78 -5.04 2.29
CA PHE A 90 11.82 -5.97 1.17
C PHE A 90 12.45 -7.31 1.59
N GLU A 91 13.53 -7.27 2.35
CA GLU A 91 14.18 -8.48 2.87
C GLU A 91 13.27 -9.25 3.82
N ARG A 92 12.46 -8.54 4.62
CA ARG A 92 11.51 -9.16 5.55
C ARG A 92 10.35 -9.85 4.84
N CYS A 93 10.13 -9.59 3.58
CA CYS A 93 9.12 -10.31 2.79
C CYS A 93 9.44 -11.80 2.65
N ASP A 94 10.66 -12.23 2.90
CA ASP A 94 11.04 -13.64 2.86
C ASP A 94 10.73 -14.39 4.16
N SER A 95 10.02 -13.73 5.08
CA SER A 95 9.64 -14.31 6.36
C SER A 95 8.82 -15.60 6.18
N PRO A 96 9.11 -16.64 6.96
CA PRO A 96 8.44 -17.95 6.77
C PRO A 96 6.96 -17.96 7.14
N TYR A 97 6.44 -16.95 7.84
CA TYR A 97 5.02 -16.89 8.14
C TYR A 97 4.16 -16.42 6.95
N LEU A 98 4.80 -15.94 5.89
CA LEU A 98 4.10 -15.50 4.69
C LEU A 98 4.04 -16.63 3.66
N THR A 99 2.93 -16.71 2.96
CA THR A 99 2.82 -17.60 1.81
C THR A 99 3.64 -17.04 0.65
N GLU A 100 3.93 -17.87 -0.34
CA GLU A 100 4.65 -17.42 -1.54
C GLU A 100 3.90 -16.30 -2.25
N LYS A 101 2.58 -16.39 -2.33
CA LYS A 101 1.74 -15.36 -2.94
C LYS A 101 1.86 -14.04 -2.18
N GLU A 102 1.77 -14.09 -0.85
CA GLU A 102 1.88 -12.91 -0.01
C GLU A 102 3.25 -12.25 -0.16
N ARG A 103 4.32 -13.05 -0.19
CA ARG A 103 5.68 -12.53 -0.41
C ARG A 103 5.80 -11.79 -1.73
N THR A 104 5.29 -12.39 -2.79
CA THR A 104 5.35 -11.80 -4.13
C THR A 104 4.60 -10.46 -4.18
N LEU A 105 3.41 -10.41 -3.61
CA LEU A 105 2.59 -9.22 -3.60
C LEU A 105 3.22 -8.09 -2.78
N LEU A 106 3.72 -8.42 -1.59
CA LEU A 106 4.38 -7.44 -0.73
C LEU A 106 5.64 -6.87 -1.38
N LYS A 107 6.44 -7.71 -2.02
CA LYS A 107 7.63 -7.25 -2.74
C LYS A 107 7.28 -6.28 -3.86
N LYS A 108 6.20 -6.55 -4.60
CA LYS A 108 5.72 -5.63 -5.63
C LYS A 108 5.28 -4.29 -5.05
N ARG A 109 4.52 -4.31 -3.97
CA ARG A 109 4.05 -3.10 -3.32
C ARG A 109 5.21 -2.26 -2.79
N ILE A 110 6.19 -2.89 -2.17
CA ILE A 110 7.36 -2.18 -1.64
C ILE A 110 8.14 -1.52 -2.78
N ARG A 111 8.34 -2.22 -3.89
CA ARG A 111 9.02 -1.64 -5.06
C ARG A 111 8.27 -0.42 -5.59
N ARG A 112 6.95 -0.44 -5.60
CA ARG A 112 6.16 0.69 -6.05
C ARG A 112 6.22 1.84 -5.06
N HIS A 113 6.05 1.54 -3.77
CA HIS A 113 5.97 2.57 -2.73
C HIS A 113 7.25 3.39 -2.59
N ILE A 114 8.39 2.84 -2.94
CA ILE A 114 9.64 3.59 -2.88
C ILE A 114 9.62 4.83 -3.79
N TYR A 115 8.81 4.81 -4.83
CA TYR A 115 8.65 5.93 -5.76
C TYR A 115 7.45 6.82 -5.44
N ASP A 116 6.71 6.50 -4.38
CA ASP A 116 5.53 7.25 -3.97
C ASP A 116 5.86 8.13 -2.77
N ASN A 117 6.08 9.42 -3.03
CA ASN A 117 6.46 10.37 -1.99
C ASN A 117 5.45 10.45 -0.85
N GLU A 118 4.15 10.29 -1.15
CA GLU A 118 3.12 10.31 -0.10
C GLU A 118 3.24 9.10 0.82
N VAL A 119 3.49 7.93 0.25
CA VAL A 119 3.71 6.72 1.04
C VAL A 119 5.00 6.84 1.86
N CYS A 120 6.05 7.40 1.28
CA CYS A 120 7.30 7.65 2.00
C CYS A 120 7.09 8.55 3.21
N LYS A 121 6.28 9.60 3.08
CA LYS A 121 5.95 10.50 4.20
C LYS A 121 5.17 9.78 5.28
N ILE A 122 4.21 8.96 4.89
CA ILE A 122 3.42 8.15 5.82
C ILE A 122 4.32 7.18 6.57
N LEU A 123 5.22 6.50 5.88
CA LEU A 123 6.16 5.58 6.50
C LEU A 123 7.06 6.29 7.51
N SER A 124 7.61 7.44 7.14
CA SER A 124 8.48 8.22 8.04
C SER A 124 7.73 8.66 9.29
N LYS A 125 6.49 9.11 9.13
CA LYS A 125 5.65 9.51 10.26
C LYS A 125 5.35 8.32 11.16
N LEU A 126 5.02 7.17 10.59
CA LEU A 126 4.74 5.97 11.36
C LEU A 126 5.95 5.55 12.19
N VAL A 127 7.13 5.56 11.61
CA VAL A 127 8.37 5.20 12.30
C VAL A 127 8.61 6.16 13.46
N ASP A 128 8.40 7.47 13.25
CA ASP A 128 8.53 8.46 14.31
C ASP A 128 7.49 8.26 15.42
N ASP A 129 6.24 8.01 15.06
CA ASP A 129 5.15 7.78 16.01
C ASP A 129 5.36 6.53 16.86
N LEU A 130 5.99 5.51 16.30
CA LEU A 130 6.36 4.31 17.04
C LEU A 130 7.56 4.53 17.98
N GLY A 131 8.20 5.70 17.90
CA GLY A 131 9.35 6.03 18.73
C GLY A 131 10.63 5.30 18.37
N LEU A 132 10.70 4.75 17.18
CA LEU A 132 11.89 4.04 16.71
C LEU A 132 13.04 5.01 16.52
N GLY A 133 14.21 4.67 17.04
CA GLY A 133 15.40 5.52 16.96
C GLY A 133 15.49 6.63 18.00
N LYS A 134 14.48 6.82 18.85
CA LYS A 134 14.48 7.88 19.88
C LYS A 134 15.21 7.50 21.16
N LYS A 135 15.66 6.30 21.25
CA LYS A 135 16.37 5.78 22.43
C LYS A 135 17.72 6.45 22.68
N LYS A 136 18.13 7.34 21.82
CA LYS A 136 19.41 8.05 21.92
C LYS A 136 19.38 9.25 22.86
N GLN A 137 18.24 9.57 23.37
CA GLN A 137 18.09 10.72 24.26
C GLN A 137 18.61 10.42 25.63
#